data_2ce37d028ed36c4588f48b32f812622e
#
_entry.id   2ce37d028ed36c4588f48b32f812622e
#
_cell.length_a   1.000
_cell.length_b   1.000
_cell.length_c   1.000
_cell.angle_alpha   90.00
_cell.angle_beta   90.00
_cell.angle_gamma   90.00
#
_symmetry.space_group_name_H-M   'P 1'
#
loop_
_entity.id
_entity.type
_entity.pdbx_description
1 polymer ?
#
loop_
_entity_poly.entity_id
_entity_poly.type
_entity_poly.pdbx_seq_one_letter_code
_entity_poly.pdbx_strand_id
1 'polypeptide(L)'
;MSSSSTRKSAGTRSTKRTHSSSGAKRAEARHHVWSKVELEALNPLLQRQMVTGTNVMLARILLKKGCIVPLHSHHNEQVSYVIEGALRFAIGGKNIIVRAGEVLTIPPHVPHLVKALRDTVTLDIFNPPRMDWINKTDAYLRK
;
A
#
# COMPACT_ATOMS: atom_id res chain seq x y z
N MET A 1 -51.41 15.26 -54.88
CA MET A 1 -51.51 14.46 -53.62
C MET A 1 -50.22 14.53 -52.90
N SER A 2 -50.13 15.37 -51.90
CA SER A 2 -48.95 15.54 -51.08
C SER A 2 -49.03 14.65 -49.86
N SER A 3 -48.15 13.68 -49.75
CA SER A 3 -48.00 12.93 -48.53
C SER A 3 -47.03 13.70 -47.64
N SER A 4 -47.55 14.29 -46.61
CA SER A 4 -46.70 14.90 -45.57
C SER A 4 -46.16 13.79 -44.68
N SER A 5 -44.89 13.50 -44.83
CA SER A 5 -44.19 12.65 -43.90
C SER A 5 -43.76 13.49 -42.69
N THR A 6 -44.48 13.36 -41.62
CA THR A 6 -44.06 13.90 -40.31
C THR A 6 -42.93 13.04 -39.80
N ARG A 7 -41.72 13.49 -39.97
CA ARG A 7 -40.61 12.92 -39.18
C ARG A 7 -40.76 13.32 -37.74
N LYS A 8 -41.12 12.38 -36.93
CA LYS A 8 -40.97 12.51 -35.50
C LYS A 8 -39.43 12.51 -35.22
N SER A 9 -38.89 13.63 -34.87
CA SER A 9 -37.56 13.67 -34.28
C SER A 9 -37.59 12.88 -32.99
N ALA A 10 -36.94 11.75 -32.99
CA ALA A 10 -36.68 11.06 -31.75
C ALA A 10 -35.73 11.94 -30.94
N GLY A 11 -36.28 12.60 -29.95
CA GLY A 11 -35.47 13.33 -28.98
C GLY A 11 -34.49 12.37 -28.35
N THR A 12 -33.23 12.56 -28.62
CA THR A 12 -32.19 11.92 -27.88
C THR A 12 -32.39 12.27 -26.41
N ARG A 13 -32.89 11.37 -25.64
CA ARG A 13 -32.79 11.48 -24.20
C ARG A 13 -31.31 11.45 -23.84
N SER A 14 -30.74 12.63 -23.67
CA SER A 14 -29.52 12.77 -22.92
C SER A 14 -29.80 12.24 -21.51
N THR A 15 -29.43 11.00 -21.26
CA THR A 15 -29.35 10.54 -19.91
C THR A 15 -28.24 11.33 -19.25
N LYS A 16 -28.63 12.40 -18.58
CA LYS A 16 -27.72 13.01 -17.60
C LYS A 16 -27.40 11.89 -16.62
N ARG A 17 -26.22 11.34 -16.72
CA ARG A 17 -25.67 10.59 -15.61
C ARG A 17 -25.60 11.60 -14.48
N THR A 18 -26.54 11.49 -13.57
CA THR A 18 -26.40 12.11 -12.28
C THR A 18 -25.22 11.41 -11.65
N HIS A 19 -24.05 12.00 -11.82
CA HIS A 19 -22.98 11.71 -10.90
C HIS A 19 -23.54 12.09 -9.56
N SER A 20 -23.95 11.08 -8.77
CA SER A 20 -24.19 11.36 -7.38
C SER A 20 -22.88 11.95 -6.86
N SER A 21 -22.91 13.21 -6.50
CA SER A 21 -21.77 13.93 -5.94
C SER A 21 -21.40 13.43 -4.55
N SER A 22 -21.83 12.22 -4.18
CA SER A 22 -21.44 11.58 -2.95
C SER A 22 -19.96 11.25 -3.03
N GLY A 23 -19.09 12.25 -2.78
CA GLY A 23 -17.75 12.04 -2.35
C GLY A 23 -16.72 11.56 -3.36
N ALA A 24 -16.99 11.59 -4.67
CA ALA A 24 -15.94 11.40 -5.66
C ALA A 24 -15.08 12.66 -5.68
N LYS A 25 -14.11 12.71 -4.77
CA LYS A 25 -13.08 13.74 -4.82
C LYS A 25 -12.36 13.64 -6.16
N ARG A 26 -12.18 14.77 -6.84
CA ARG A 26 -11.27 14.85 -7.98
C ARG A 26 -9.94 14.22 -7.58
N ALA A 27 -9.37 13.42 -8.47
CA ALA A 27 -8.01 12.92 -8.28
C ALA A 27 -7.06 14.12 -8.21
N GLU A 28 -6.53 14.38 -7.04
CA GLU A 28 -5.60 15.47 -6.78
C GLU A 28 -4.25 14.93 -6.36
N ALA A 29 -3.18 15.58 -6.83
CA ALA A 29 -1.85 15.34 -6.31
C ALA A 29 -1.81 15.81 -4.85
N ARG A 30 -1.16 15.01 -3.98
CA ARG A 30 -0.97 15.34 -2.57
C ARG A 30 0.51 15.34 -2.25
N HIS A 31 0.92 16.35 -1.50
CA HIS A 31 2.29 16.48 -1.04
C HIS A 31 2.37 16.10 0.43
N HIS A 32 3.28 15.19 0.76
CA HIS A 32 3.50 14.72 2.12
C HIS A 32 4.94 14.96 2.55
N VAL A 33 5.11 15.28 3.83
CA VAL A 33 6.42 15.39 4.46
C VAL A 33 6.45 14.39 5.60
N TRP A 34 7.45 13.52 5.65
CA TRP A 34 7.51 12.44 6.65
C TRP A 34 7.40 12.94 8.09
N SER A 35 7.98 14.09 8.40
CA SER A 35 7.89 14.68 9.74
C SER A 35 6.46 15.04 10.18
N LYS A 36 5.53 15.13 9.23
CA LYS A 36 4.12 15.44 9.49
C LYS A 36 3.21 14.22 9.33
N VAL A 37 3.75 13.09 8.94
CA VAL A 37 3.01 11.83 8.84
C VAL A 37 3.03 11.15 10.20
N GLU A 38 1.87 10.66 10.66
CA GLU A 38 1.75 9.95 11.92
C GLU A 38 2.77 8.82 12.03
N LEU A 39 3.55 8.82 13.11
CA LEU A 39 4.45 7.74 13.45
C LEU A 39 3.76 6.81 14.43
N GLU A 40 3.44 5.59 13.98
CA GLU A 40 2.82 4.57 14.81
C GLU A 40 3.90 3.71 15.47
N ALA A 41 3.86 3.59 16.80
CA ALA A 41 4.65 2.60 17.53
C ALA A 41 3.82 1.32 17.63
N LEU A 42 4.21 0.29 16.89
CA LEU A 42 3.49 -1.00 16.84
C LEU A 42 3.89 -1.92 17.99
N ASN A 43 5.18 -1.94 18.29
CA ASN A 43 5.78 -2.59 19.45
C ASN A 43 7.12 -1.88 19.76
N PRO A 44 7.84 -2.26 20.83
CA PRO A 44 9.07 -1.54 21.22
C PRO A 44 10.18 -1.52 20.16
N LEU A 45 10.14 -2.42 19.18
CA LEU A 45 11.17 -2.53 18.13
C LEU A 45 10.69 -2.11 16.75
N LEU A 46 9.41 -1.76 16.61
CA LEU A 46 8.80 -1.56 15.29
C LEU A 46 7.94 -0.31 15.26
N GLN A 47 8.28 0.60 14.35
CA GLN A 47 7.50 1.81 14.08
C GLN A 47 7.17 1.89 12.58
N ARG A 48 6.11 2.60 12.26
CA ARG A 48 5.60 2.70 10.89
C ARG A 48 5.00 4.07 10.61
N GLN A 49 5.26 4.57 9.41
CA GLN A 49 4.57 5.71 8.81
C GLN A 49 4.01 5.27 7.45
N MET A 50 2.81 5.73 7.09
CA MET A 50 2.16 5.33 5.84
C MET A 50 1.65 6.54 5.07
N VAL A 51 1.85 6.51 3.77
CA VAL A 51 1.23 7.41 2.80
C VAL A 51 0.50 6.54 1.78
N THR A 52 -0.79 6.78 1.62
CA THR A 52 -1.64 5.95 0.75
C THR A 52 -2.14 6.77 -0.43
N GLY A 53 -1.82 6.31 -1.63
CA GLY A 53 -2.43 6.78 -2.86
C GLY A 53 -3.72 6.01 -3.16
N THR A 54 -4.19 6.09 -4.40
CA THR A 54 -5.40 5.35 -4.82
C THR A 54 -5.12 3.85 -4.90
N ASN A 55 -4.05 3.44 -5.56
CA ASN A 55 -3.74 2.04 -5.86
C ASN A 55 -2.49 1.53 -5.16
N VAL A 56 -1.73 2.40 -4.53
CA VAL A 56 -0.46 2.05 -3.89
C VAL A 56 -0.37 2.66 -2.50
N MET A 57 0.33 1.97 -1.63
CA MET A 57 0.73 2.46 -0.32
C MET A 57 2.25 2.49 -0.25
N LEU A 58 2.78 3.57 0.28
CA LEU A 58 4.19 3.68 0.64
C LEU A 58 4.29 3.68 2.16
N ALA A 59 4.99 2.70 2.71
CA ALA A 59 5.20 2.58 4.14
C ALA A 59 6.68 2.76 4.46
N ARG A 60 6.97 3.69 5.34
CA ARG A 60 8.31 3.88 5.92
C ARG A 60 8.33 3.13 7.24
N ILE A 61 9.13 2.08 7.31
CA ILE A 61 9.17 1.18 8.45
C ILE A 61 10.53 1.26 9.11
N LEU A 62 10.51 1.46 10.43
CA LEU A 62 11.70 1.52 11.25
C LEU A 62 11.73 0.29 12.16
N LEU A 63 12.77 -0.52 11.99
CA LEU A 63 12.97 -1.74 12.76
C LEU A 63 14.26 -1.60 13.55
N LYS A 64 14.19 -1.82 14.85
CA LYS A 64 15.41 -1.94 15.65
C LYS A 64 16.02 -3.32 15.47
N LYS A 65 17.33 -3.41 15.64
CA LYS A 65 18.06 -4.69 15.58
C LYS A 65 17.34 -5.76 16.43
N GLY A 66 17.14 -6.92 15.83
CA GLY A 66 16.46 -8.04 16.47
C GLY A 66 14.95 -8.06 16.30
N CYS A 67 14.35 -7.00 15.75
CA CYS A 67 12.92 -7.00 15.44
C CYS A 67 12.59 -8.13 14.48
N ILE A 68 11.55 -8.89 14.81
CA ILE A 68 11.03 -9.95 13.96
C ILE A 68 9.60 -9.61 13.58
N VAL A 69 9.35 -9.57 12.27
CA VAL A 69 8.01 -9.59 11.73
C VAL A 69 7.67 -11.05 11.46
N PRO A 70 6.69 -11.62 12.17
CA PRO A 70 6.37 -13.04 12.07
C PRO A 70 5.99 -13.48 10.66
N LEU A 71 6.09 -14.78 10.41
CA LEU A 71 5.69 -15.37 9.14
C LEU A 71 4.23 -14.98 8.82
N HIS A 72 4.03 -14.38 7.67
CA HIS A 72 2.73 -13.91 7.21
C HIS A 72 2.70 -13.88 5.68
N SER A 73 1.50 -13.78 5.15
CA SER A 73 1.27 -13.55 3.72
C SER A 73 0.11 -12.58 3.56
N HIS A 74 0.03 -11.97 2.41
CA HIS A 74 -1.04 -11.04 2.06
C HIS A 74 -1.25 -11.01 0.55
N HIS A 75 -2.44 -10.58 0.13
CA HIS A 75 -2.77 -10.51 -1.29
C HIS A 75 -2.05 -9.36 -2.03
N ASN A 76 -1.48 -8.43 -1.29
CA ASN A 76 -0.76 -7.30 -1.85
C ASN A 76 0.59 -7.74 -2.43
N GLU A 77 0.93 -7.22 -3.60
CA GLU A 77 2.32 -7.23 -4.06
C GLU A 77 3.13 -6.29 -3.18
N GLN A 78 4.35 -6.67 -2.86
CA GLN A 78 5.24 -5.88 -2.02
C GLN A 78 6.58 -5.66 -2.71
N VAL A 79 7.06 -4.42 -2.66
CA VAL A 79 8.43 -4.06 -3.03
C VAL A 79 9.07 -3.43 -1.81
N SER A 80 10.15 -4.02 -1.32
CA SER A 80 10.88 -3.50 -0.16
C SER A 80 12.21 -2.92 -0.60
N TYR A 81 12.43 -1.65 -0.29
CA TYR A 81 13.67 -0.94 -0.55
C TYR A 81 14.32 -0.56 0.77
N VAL A 82 15.44 -1.19 1.09
CA VAL A 82 16.17 -0.90 2.34
C VAL A 82 17.00 0.37 2.14
N ILE A 83 16.73 1.38 2.96
CA ILE A 83 17.43 2.67 2.93
C ILE A 83 18.69 2.62 3.82
N GLU A 84 18.53 2.07 5.02
CA GLU A 84 19.60 1.92 6.02
C GLU A 84 19.46 0.58 6.70
N GLY A 85 20.59 -0.01 7.08
CA GLY A 85 20.61 -1.27 7.82
C GLY A 85 20.61 -2.49 6.94
N ALA A 86 20.02 -3.58 7.46
CA ALA A 86 19.93 -4.86 6.76
C ALA A 86 18.79 -5.69 7.33
N LEU A 87 18.04 -6.32 6.44
CA LEU A 87 16.95 -7.25 6.76
C LEU A 87 17.27 -8.64 6.23
N ARG A 88 16.90 -9.65 6.99
CA ARG A 88 16.89 -11.03 6.51
C ARG A 88 15.44 -11.46 6.30
N PHE A 89 15.12 -11.84 5.08
CA PHE A 89 13.83 -12.42 4.70
C PHE A 89 13.95 -13.92 4.62
N ALA A 90 13.11 -14.64 5.35
CA ALA A 90 12.90 -16.06 5.17
C ALA A 90 11.72 -16.26 4.21
N ILE A 91 11.99 -16.73 3.01
CA ILE A 91 11.03 -16.81 1.90
C ILE A 91 11.33 -18.07 1.09
N GLY A 92 10.30 -18.89 0.86
CA GLY A 92 10.44 -20.06 0.01
C GLY A 92 11.55 -21.03 0.42
N GLY A 93 11.80 -21.18 1.72
CA GLY A 93 12.88 -22.03 2.25
C GLY A 93 14.28 -21.42 2.11
N LYS A 94 14.38 -20.17 1.71
CA LYS A 94 15.66 -19.45 1.54
C LYS A 94 15.73 -18.28 2.49
N ASN A 95 16.95 -17.90 2.85
CA ASN A 95 17.24 -16.67 3.57
C ASN A 95 17.86 -15.66 2.59
N ILE A 96 17.19 -14.52 2.42
CA ILE A 96 17.66 -13.45 1.55
C ILE A 96 18.01 -12.26 2.43
N ILE A 97 19.25 -11.82 2.39
CA ILE A 97 19.68 -10.62 3.09
C ILE A 97 19.59 -9.44 2.13
N VAL A 98 18.82 -8.44 2.52
CA VAL A 98 18.63 -7.20 1.76
C VAL A 98 19.31 -6.08 2.54
N ARG A 99 20.32 -5.46 1.95
CA ARG A 99 21.12 -4.41 2.56
C ARG A 99 20.73 -3.04 2.04
N ALA A 100 21.24 -2.00 2.67
CA ALA A 100 21.02 -0.62 2.22
C ALA A 100 21.31 -0.47 0.72
N GLY A 101 20.38 0.14 0.00
CA GLY A 101 20.43 0.32 -1.45
C GLY A 101 19.90 -0.87 -2.27
N GLU A 102 19.48 -1.94 -1.61
CA GLU A 102 18.97 -3.14 -2.29
C GLU A 102 17.46 -3.23 -2.20
N VAL A 103 16.86 -3.94 -3.16
CA VAL A 103 15.41 -4.07 -3.31
C VAL A 103 15.04 -5.54 -3.40
N LEU A 104 13.95 -5.90 -2.71
CA LEU A 104 13.33 -7.22 -2.81
C LEU A 104 11.89 -7.07 -3.28
N THR A 105 11.49 -7.84 -4.27
CA THR A 105 10.10 -7.94 -4.70
C THR A 105 9.47 -9.21 -4.17
N ILE A 106 8.28 -9.09 -3.58
CA ILE A 106 7.54 -10.22 -3.03
C ILE A 106 6.19 -10.30 -3.74
N PRO A 107 5.93 -11.37 -4.50
CA PRO A 107 4.64 -11.56 -5.17
C PRO A 107 3.49 -11.71 -4.17
N PRO A 108 2.23 -11.49 -4.60
CA PRO A 108 1.06 -11.75 -3.77
C PRO A 108 1.07 -13.16 -3.19
N HIS A 109 0.61 -13.28 -1.95
CA HIS A 109 0.41 -14.54 -1.22
C HIS A 109 1.66 -15.35 -0.89
N VAL A 110 2.85 -14.84 -1.16
CA VAL A 110 4.09 -15.55 -0.80
C VAL A 110 4.41 -15.33 0.67
N PRO A 111 4.43 -16.38 1.50
CA PRO A 111 4.75 -16.25 2.93
C PRO A 111 6.19 -15.78 3.14
N HIS A 112 6.36 -14.88 4.08
CA HIS A 112 7.66 -14.33 4.44
C HIS A 112 7.75 -13.95 5.91
N LEU A 113 8.94 -14.13 6.48
CA LEU A 113 9.33 -13.68 7.81
C LEU A 113 10.49 -12.71 7.65
N VAL A 114 10.53 -11.66 8.44
CA VAL A 114 11.58 -10.65 8.37
C VAL A 114 12.25 -10.51 9.72
N LYS A 115 13.58 -10.46 9.74
CA LYS A 115 14.36 -10.12 10.93
C LYS A 115 15.30 -8.96 10.60
N ALA A 116 15.28 -7.95 11.44
CA ALA A 116 16.24 -6.85 11.35
C ALA A 116 17.59 -7.28 11.93
N LEU A 117 18.62 -7.28 11.09
CA LEU A 117 19.99 -7.62 11.49
C LEU A 117 20.71 -6.44 12.12
N ARG A 118 20.22 -5.24 11.84
CA ARG A 118 20.66 -3.94 12.38
C ARG A 118 19.45 -3.05 12.51
N ASP A 119 19.62 -1.89 13.14
CA ASP A 119 18.62 -0.83 13.05
C ASP A 119 18.41 -0.49 11.57
N THR A 120 17.19 -0.60 11.11
CA THR A 120 16.86 -0.55 9.68
C THR A 120 15.75 0.44 9.41
N VAL A 121 15.90 1.17 8.31
CA VAL A 121 14.84 1.95 7.67
C VAL A 121 14.57 1.31 6.31
N THR A 122 13.34 0.88 6.09
CA THR A 122 12.90 0.33 4.81
C THR A 122 11.68 1.09 4.28
N LEU A 123 11.61 1.25 2.98
CA LEU A 123 10.41 1.72 2.29
C LEU A 123 9.76 0.51 1.65
N ASP A 124 8.55 0.19 2.10
CA ASP A 124 7.75 -0.89 1.54
C ASP A 124 6.62 -0.29 0.71
N ILE A 125 6.52 -0.74 -0.52
CA ILE A 125 5.47 -0.33 -1.46
C ILE A 125 4.52 -1.49 -1.63
N PHE A 126 3.21 -1.24 -1.44
CA PHE A 126 2.16 -2.23 -1.57
C PHE A 126 1.15 -1.85 -2.64
N ASN A 127 0.75 -2.81 -3.45
CA ASN A 127 -0.37 -2.69 -4.39
C ASN A 127 -1.28 -3.93 -4.26
N PRO A 128 -2.56 -3.77 -3.93
CA PRO A 128 -3.21 -2.55 -3.45
C PRO A 128 -2.75 -2.15 -2.05
N PRO A 129 -3.22 -1.02 -1.51
CA PRO A 129 -2.90 -0.62 -0.13
C PRO A 129 -3.25 -1.68 0.90
N ARG A 130 -2.47 -1.78 1.96
CA ARG A 130 -2.68 -2.69 3.08
C ARG A 130 -3.86 -2.21 3.92
N MET A 131 -5.06 -2.72 3.61
CA MET A 131 -6.28 -2.36 4.33
C MET A 131 -6.26 -2.84 5.78
N ASP A 132 -5.61 -3.96 6.07
CA ASP A 132 -5.40 -4.45 7.43
C ASP A 132 -4.60 -3.45 8.29
N TRP A 133 -3.64 -2.76 7.68
CA TRP A 133 -2.86 -1.72 8.35
C TRP A 133 -3.69 -0.44 8.57
N ILE A 134 -4.44 -0.04 7.56
CA ILE A 134 -5.32 1.14 7.62
C ILE A 134 -6.41 0.93 8.68
N ASN A 135 -7.00 -0.26 8.72
CA ASN A 135 -8.06 -0.62 9.65
C ASN A 135 -7.55 -1.07 11.04
N LYS A 136 -6.23 -1.13 11.22
CA LYS A 136 -5.57 -1.56 12.47
C LYS A 136 -6.00 -2.96 12.91
N THR A 137 -6.16 -3.87 11.93
CA THR A 137 -6.44 -5.29 12.14
C THR A 137 -5.18 -6.14 12.00
N ASP A 138 -4.01 -5.54 12.16
CA ASP A 138 -2.68 -6.11 12.00
C ASP A 138 -2.08 -6.54 13.35
N ALA A 139 -2.84 -7.32 14.12
CA ALA A 139 -2.45 -7.74 15.47
C ALA A 139 -1.09 -8.45 15.53
N TYR A 140 -0.68 -9.14 14.46
CA TYR A 140 0.60 -9.85 14.39
C TYR A 140 1.82 -8.92 14.47
N LEU A 141 1.67 -7.63 14.17
CA LEU A 141 2.72 -6.62 14.28
C LEU A 141 2.78 -5.96 15.66
N ARG A 142 1.73 -6.14 16.47
CA ARG A 142 1.55 -5.40 17.73
C ARG A 142 1.90 -6.21 18.97
N LYS A 143 2.62 -7.27 18.79
CA LYS A 143 3.05 -8.15 19.89
C LYS A 143 4.41 -7.74 20.43
#